data_a7a9e57e2c2320c24c0e02f6182c6ec0
#
_entry.id   a7a9e57e2c2320c24c0e02f6182c6ec0
#
_cell.length_a   1.000
_cell.length_b   1.000
_cell.length_c   1.000
_cell.angle_alpha   90.00
_cell.angle_beta   90.00
_cell.angle_gamma   90.00
#
_symmetry.space_group_name_H-M   'P 1'
#
loop_
_entity.id
_entity.type
_entity.pdbx_description
1 polymer ?
#
loop_
_entity_poly.entity_id
_entity_poly.type
_entity_poly.pdbx_seq_one_letter_code
_entity_poly.pdbx_strand_id
1 'polypeptide(L)'
;MFRFIFLCFVCLTSSASAQVLLTSLDDVVQIEVREGWRDADGRHFAGLEVRLADGWKTYWRSPGASGIAPRVQWTGSGNVSAAVIHWPTPTPFLTAGYPSLGYTQDFVLPIELAPINPAAPIMLEAQIEIGICLDICLPAKVNVRAELPPIGQSDAAVVAALRDRPSAGRGQVRCSIRPSNSGVMLSADIPQVRALGGDEAVAVEILHAHDRIWVADTSVSREGRVLRTQTEFMRPDDAPVSLDRSGLRFTVVGREGAVEYFGCTGR
;
A
#
# COMPACT_ATOMS: atom_id res chain seq x y z
N MET A 1 29.27 70.05 -33.87
CA MET A 1 29.69 68.94 -32.99
C MET A 1 28.50 68.51 -32.13
N PHE A 2 27.78 67.46 -32.59
CA PHE A 2 26.63 66.90 -31.86
C PHE A 2 27.11 65.67 -31.09
N ARG A 3 26.99 65.70 -29.76
CA ARG A 3 27.29 64.56 -28.90
C ARG A 3 26.00 63.77 -28.63
N PHE A 4 25.91 62.58 -29.22
CA PHE A 4 24.85 61.57 -28.90
C PHE A 4 25.18 60.92 -27.58
N ILE A 5 24.32 61.11 -26.58
CA ILE A 5 24.36 60.36 -25.32
C ILE A 5 23.52 59.12 -25.51
N PHE A 6 24.15 57.91 -25.49
CA PHE A 6 23.50 56.62 -25.57
C PHE A 6 23.10 56.20 -24.15
N LEU A 7 21.80 56.28 -23.85
CA LEU A 7 21.28 55.86 -22.55
C LEU A 7 21.09 54.36 -22.59
N CYS A 8 21.94 53.60 -21.90
CA CYS A 8 21.86 52.14 -21.78
C CYS A 8 20.79 51.79 -20.72
N PHE A 9 19.64 51.27 -21.15
CA PHE A 9 18.57 50.83 -20.27
C PHE A 9 18.88 49.40 -19.81
N VAL A 10 19.38 49.22 -18.59
CA VAL A 10 19.61 47.90 -18.00
C VAL A 10 18.28 47.39 -17.47
N CYS A 11 17.66 46.43 -18.21
CA CYS A 11 16.51 45.67 -17.73
C CYS A 11 16.97 44.66 -16.65
N LEU A 12 16.71 44.99 -15.40
CA LEU A 12 16.80 44.04 -14.26
C LEU A 12 15.64 43.04 -14.37
N THR A 13 15.90 41.85 -14.91
CA THR A 13 14.97 40.73 -14.84
C THR A 13 15.01 40.14 -13.44
N SER A 14 14.03 40.46 -12.61
CA SER A 14 13.82 39.79 -11.30
C SER A 14 13.36 38.36 -11.56
N SER A 15 14.22 37.37 -11.34
CA SER A 15 13.84 35.97 -11.29
C SER A 15 12.99 35.77 -10.02
N ALA A 16 11.68 35.68 -10.19
CA ALA A 16 10.78 35.24 -9.15
C ALA A 16 11.04 33.75 -8.90
N SER A 17 11.81 33.41 -7.89
CA SER A 17 11.88 32.05 -7.35
C SER A 17 10.52 31.74 -6.74
N ALA A 18 9.74 30.88 -7.38
CA ALA A 18 8.55 30.29 -6.78
C ALA A 18 9.04 29.43 -5.59
N GLN A 19 8.96 29.97 -4.39
CA GLN A 19 9.07 29.17 -3.17
C GLN A 19 7.82 28.29 -3.12
N VAL A 20 8.01 26.99 -3.31
CA VAL A 20 6.99 26.01 -2.93
C VAL A 20 6.87 26.15 -1.41
N LEU A 21 5.83 26.83 -0.96
CA LEU A 21 5.43 26.81 0.44
C LEU A 21 5.17 25.33 0.76
N LEU A 22 5.97 24.80 1.70
CA LEU A 22 5.66 23.50 2.30
C LEU A 22 4.31 23.67 3.00
N THR A 23 3.28 23.24 2.34
CA THR A 23 1.93 23.08 2.83
C THR A 23 1.95 22.17 4.06
N SER A 24 1.01 22.35 4.96
CA SER A 24 0.88 21.47 6.13
C SER A 24 0.61 20.04 5.66
N LEU A 25 0.88 19.03 6.48
CA LEU A 25 0.56 17.63 6.16
C LEU A 25 -0.92 17.49 5.80
N ASP A 26 -1.80 18.21 6.49
CA ASP A 26 -3.25 18.18 6.31
C ASP A 26 -3.70 18.71 4.93
N ASP A 27 -2.88 19.53 4.26
CA ASP A 27 -3.14 19.99 2.89
C ASP A 27 -2.80 18.90 1.84
N VAL A 28 -2.06 17.88 2.24
CA VAL A 28 -1.57 16.82 1.35
C VAL A 28 -2.32 15.51 1.52
N VAL A 29 -2.61 15.15 2.77
CA VAL A 29 -3.35 13.93 3.10
C VAL A 29 -4.26 14.18 4.29
N GLN A 30 -5.51 13.75 4.14
CA GLN A 30 -6.49 13.75 5.23
C GLN A 30 -6.99 12.33 5.42
N ILE A 31 -7.11 11.90 6.68
CA ILE A 31 -7.66 10.59 7.01
C ILE A 31 -8.79 10.78 8.01
N GLU A 32 -9.99 10.36 7.62
CA GLU A 32 -11.20 10.44 8.43
C GLU A 32 -11.76 9.04 8.68
N VAL A 33 -12.43 8.87 9.82
CA VAL A 33 -13.07 7.60 10.16
C VAL A 33 -14.51 7.62 9.66
N ARG A 34 -14.88 6.60 8.87
CA ARG A 34 -16.27 6.24 8.56
C ARG A 34 -16.72 5.23 9.60
N GLU A 35 -17.71 5.58 10.39
CA GLU A 35 -18.16 4.79 11.55
C GLU A 35 -18.62 3.38 11.18
N GLY A 36 -19.28 3.23 10.04
CA GLY A 36 -19.72 1.93 9.52
C GLY A 36 -20.80 1.25 10.33
N TRP A 37 -20.74 -0.08 10.45
CA TRP A 37 -21.79 -0.89 11.08
C TRP A 37 -21.23 -2.14 11.77
N ARG A 38 -22.06 -2.74 12.62
CA ARG A 38 -21.80 -4.05 13.23
C ARG A 38 -22.60 -5.13 12.49
N ASP A 39 -21.95 -6.22 12.12
CA ASP A 39 -22.62 -7.35 11.47
C ASP A 39 -23.32 -8.28 12.49
N ALA A 40 -24.02 -9.30 11.95
CA ALA A 40 -24.74 -10.27 12.78
C ALA A 40 -23.82 -11.15 13.65
N ASP A 41 -22.53 -11.27 13.28
CA ASP A 41 -21.51 -12.01 14.03
C ASP A 41 -20.86 -11.16 15.11
N GLY A 42 -21.29 -9.91 15.26
CA GLY A 42 -20.77 -8.96 16.24
C GLY A 42 -19.47 -8.26 15.83
N ARG A 43 -18.98 -8.43 14.60
CA ARG A 43 -17.81 -7.73 14.07
C ARG A 43 -18.23 -6.34 13.60
N HIS A 44 -17.36 -5.35 13.83
CA HIS A 44 -17.61 -3.99 13.39
C HIS A 44 -16.79 -3.66 12.15
N PHE A 45 -17.47 -3.27 11.07
CA PHE A 45 -16.86 -2.80 9.84
C PHE A 45 -16.90 -1.29 9.77
N ALA A 46 -15.75 -0.66 9.81
CA ALA A 46 -15.55 0.78 9.64
C ALA A 46 -14.61 1.06 8.46
N GLY A 47 -14.34 2.30 8.16
CA GLY A 47 -13.41 2.70 7.10
C GLY A 47 -12.50 3.84 7.53
N LEU A 48 -11.27 3.82 7.04
CA LEU A 48 -10.40 4.98 7.01
C LEU A 48 -10.51 5.59 5.61
N GLU A 49 -11.19 6.71 5.49
CA GLU A 49 -11.25 7.47 4.25
C GLU A 49 -9.99 8.29 4.10
N VAL A 50 -9.21 7.99 3.09
CA VAL A 50 -7.95 8.68 2.78
C VAL A 50 -8.17 9.58 1.58
N ARG A 51 -8.00 10.88 1.77
CA ARG A 51 -8.03 11.89 0.71
C ARG A 51 -6.62 12.38 0.45
N LEU A 52 -6.25 12.43 -0.82
CA LEU A 52 -4.95 12.85 -1.29
C LEU A 52 -5.11 14.14 -2.10
N ALA A 53 -4.21 15.11 -1.90
CA ALA A 53 -4.15 16.26 -2.79
C ALA A 53 -3.78 15.84 -4.22
N ASP A 54 -4.12 16.67 -5.19
CA ASP A 54 -3.93 16.38 -6.61
C ASP A 54 -2.47 15.97 -6.93
N GLY A 55 -2.32 14.83 -7.60
CA GLY A 55 -1.04 14.25 -7.98
C GLY A 55 -0.28 13.52 -6.88
N TRP A 56 -0.70 13.65 -5.62
CA TRP A 56 -0.10 12.90 -4.52
C TRP A 56 -0.53 11.44 -4.53
N LYS A 57 0.31 10.59 -3.97
CA LYS A 57 0.17 9.13 -3.95
C LYS A 57 0.52 8.60 -2.57
N THR A 58 -0.04 7.44 -2.24
CA THR A 58 0.38 6.67 -1.06
C THR A 58 0.53 5.21 -1.41
N TYR A 59 1.15 4.47 -0.52
CA TYR A 59 1.56 3.09 -0.78
C TYR A 59 0.54 2.07 -0.29
N TRP A 60 0.56 0.92 -0.95
CA TRP A 60 -0.13 -0.28 -0.51
C TRP A 60 0.66 -1.03 0.57
N ARG A 61 0.08 -2.07 1.19
CA ARG A 61 0.73 -2.88 2.22
C ARG A 61 2.06 -3.51 1.78
N SER A 62 2.21 -3.77 0.50
CA SER A 62 3.45 -4.28 -0.13
C SER A 62 3.80 -3.40 -1.32
N PRO A 63 4.50 -2.30 -1.09
CA PRO A 63 4.65 -1.23 -2.07
C PRO A 63 5.74 -1.46 -3.12
N GLY A 64 6.62 -2.44 -2.94
CA GLY A 64 7.89 -2.59 -3.65
C GLY A 64 9.07 -2.13 -2.80
N ALA A 65 10.30 -2.34 -3.33
CA ALA A 65 11.54 -2.17 -2.57
C ALA A 65 11.80 -0.72 -2.11
N SER A 66 11.34 0.26 -2.87
CA SER A 66 11.53 1.70 -2.59
C SER A 66 10.36 2.36 -1.90
N GLY A 67 9.26 1.64 -1.66
CA GLY A 67 8.05 2.17 -1.05
C GLY A 67 8.06 2.14 0.48
N ILE A 68 7.25 3.01 1.09
CA ILE A 68 7.04 3.06 2.54
C ILE A 68 5.72 2.36 2.86
N ALA A 69 5.78 1.11 3.31
CA ALA A 69 4.59 0.36 3.66
C ALA A 69 3.81 1.01 4.82
N PRO A 70 2.49 1.20 4.69
CA PRO A 70 1.68 1.75 5.77
C PRO A 70 1.69 0.87 7.01
N ARG A 71 1.65 1.50 8.18
CA ARG A 71 1.52 0.86 9.49
C ARG A 71 0.42 1.51 10.27
N VAL A 72 -0.42 0.70 10.90
CA VAL A 72 -1.49 1.19 11.78
C VAL A 72 -1.29 0.60 13.17
N GLN A 73 -1.23 1.47 14.16
CA GLN A 73 -1.16 1.12 15.57
C GLN A 73 -2.50 1.47 16.21
N TRP A 74 -3.12 0.50 16.87
CA TRP A 74 -4.43 0.62 17.51
C TRP A 74 -4.35 0.90 19.02
N THR A 75 -3.16 1.33 19.46
CA THR A 75 -2.89 1.60 20.87
C THR A 75 -3.76 2.74 21.39
N GLY A 76 -4.48 2.52 22.45
CA GLY A 76 -5.45 3.49 23.00
C GLY A 76 -6.90 3.18 22.65
N SER A 77 -7.15 2.31 21.68
CA SER A 77 -8.53 1.88 21.37
C SER A 77 -9.15 1.10 22.53
N GLY A 78 -10.37 1.48 22.89
CA GLY A 78 -11.18 0.79 23.89
C GLY A 78 -12.18 -0.17 23.28
N ASN A 79 -12.45 -1.30 23.94
CA ASN A 79 -13.39 -2.34 23.49
C ASN A 79 -13.00 -3.01 22.15
N VAL A 80 -11.71 -3.21 21.89
CA VAL A 80 -11.19 -3.90 20.70
C VAL A 80 -10.27 -5.03 21.13
N SER A 81 -10.55 -6.26 20.69
CA SER A 81 -9.70 -7.44 20.90
C SER A 81 -8.81 -7.76 19.69
N ALA A 82 -9.26 -7.43 18.48
CA ALA A 82 -8.52 -7.63 17.25
C ALA A 82 -8.95 -6.61 16.19
N ALA A 83 -8.02 -6.29 15.28
CA ALA A 83 -8.27 -5.44 14.13
C ALA A 83 -7.66 -6.06 12.87
N VAL A 84 -8.41 -6.07 11.78
CA VAL A 84 -7.98 -6.54 10.45
C VAL A 84 -8.19 -5.43 9.44
N ILE A 85 -7.18 -5.17 8.62
CA ILE A 85 -7.26 -4.21 7.52
C ILE A 85 -7.55 -4.99 6.24
N HIS A 86 -8.61 -4.59 5.52
CA HIS A 86 -8.95 -5.12 4.22
C HIS A 86 -8.43 -4.18 3.14
N TRP A 87 -7.33 -4.56 2.51
CA TRP A 87 -6.66 -3.72 1.53
C TRP A 87 -7.36 -3.73 0.18
N PRO A 88 -7.87 -2.60 -0.33
CA PRO A 88 -8.38 -2.51 -1.70
C PRO A 88 -7.29 -2.82 -2.72
N THR A 89 -7.71 -3.12 -3.93
CA THR A 89 -6.82 -3.38 -5.06
C THR A 89 -5.93 -2.17 -5.33
N PRO A 90 -4.59 -2.30 -5.31
CA PRO A 90 -3.68 -1.19 -5.59
C PRO A 90 -3.56 -0.94 -7.09
N THR A 91 -3.05 0.21 -7.45
CA THR A 91 -2.63 0.57 -8.81
C THR A 91 -1.10 0.53 -8.90
N PRO A 92 -0.50 -0.03 -9.97
CA PRO A 92 0.92 0.11 -10.22
C PRO A 92 1.25 1.52 -10.70
N PHE A 93 2.32 2.11 -10.19
CA PHE A 93 2.84 3.41 -10.60
C PHE A 93 4.37 3.47 -10.45
N LEU A 94 4.98 4.53 -10.95
CA LEU A 94 6.41 4.78 -10.75
C LEU A 94 6.62 5.86 -9.70
N THR A 95 7.58 5.63 -8.79
CA THR A 95 8.09 6.63 -7.86
C THR A 95 9.58 6.80 -8.11
N ALA A 96 10.01 7.98 -8.51
CA ALA A 96 11.40 8.26 -8.90
C ALA A 96 11.99 7.23 -9.91
N GLY A 97 11.14 6.71 -10.81
CA GLY A 97 11.53 5.70 -11.81
C GLY A 97 11.45 4.24 -11.32
N TYR A 98 11.15 3.99 -10.06
CA TYR A 98 11.02 2.63 -9.50
C TYR A 98 9.56 2.19 -9.48
N PRO A 99 9.28 0.91 -9.83
CA PRO A 99 7.94 0.35 -9.73
C PRO A 99 7.42 0.36 -8.28
N SER A 100 6.19 0.78 -8.11
CA SER A 100 5.54 0.82 -6.81
C SER A 100 4.06 0.43 -6.93
N LEU A 101 3.49 -0.06 -5.83
CA LEU A 101 2.08 -0.38 -5.69
C LEU A 101 1.43 0.50 -4.62
N GLY A 102 0.29 1.09 -4.93
CA GLY A 102 -0.42 1.95 -4.00
C GLY A 102 -1.66 2.61 -4.59
N TYR A 103 -1.96 3.80 -4.11
CA TYR A 103 -3.15 4.54 -4.46
C TYR A 103 -2.77 5.94 -4.94
N THR A 104 -3.32 6.32 -6.08
CA THR A 104 -3.08 7.61 -6.75
C THR A 104 -4.30 8.54 -6.71
N GLN A 105 -5.35 8.10 -6.02
CA GLN A 105 -6.62 8.80 -5.84
C GLN A 105 -7.13 8.53 -4.43
N ASP A 106 -8.16 9.24 -4.02
CA ASP A 106 -8.89 9.01 -2.78
C ASP A 106 -9.40 7.57 -2.71
N PHE A 107 -9.35 6.98 -1.54
CA PHE A 107 -9.83 5.62 -1.30
C PHE A 107 -10.32 5.45 0.12
N VAL A 108 -11.08 4.38 0.35
CA VAL A 108 -11.45 3.94 1.69
C VAL A 108 -10.68 2.66 2.00
N LEU A 109 -10.01 2.64 3.15
CA LEU A 109 -9.35 1.46 3.69
C LEU A 109 -10.28 0.82 4.74
N PRO A 110 -10.99 -0.27 4.41
CA PRO A 110 -11.89 -0.92 5.35
C PRO A 110 -11.13 -1.56 6.50
N ILE A 111 -11.66 -1.42 7.69
CA ILE A 111 -11.16 -2.06 8.92
C ILE A 111 -12.27 -2.92 9.51
N GLU A 112 -11.92 -4.14 9.92
CA GLU A 112 -12.77 -5.05 10.66
C GLU A 112 -12.26 -5.13 12.08
N LEU A 113 -13.11 -4.79 13.05
CA LEU A 113 -12.78 -4.76 14.47
C LEU A 113 -13.60 -5.82 15.20
N ALA A 114 -12.93 -6.60 16.04
CA ALA A 114 -13.59 -7.52 16.95
C ALA A 114 -13.78 -6.83 18.32
N PRO A 115 -14.99 -6.46 18.73
CA PRO A 115 -15.23 -5.87 20.04
C PRO A 115 -15.12 -6.93 21.15
N ILE A 116 -14.65 -6.51 22.33
CA ILE A 116 -14.65 -7.34 23.55
C ILE A 116 -16.07 -7.51 24.04
N ASN A 117 -16.85 -6.42 24.06
CA ASN A 117 -18.27 -6.38 24.40
C ASN A 117 -19.06 -5.89 23.17
N PRO A 118 -19.82 -6.78 22.49
CA PRO A 118 -20.58 -6.38 21.31
C PRO A 118 -21.71 -5.37 21.57
N ALA A 119 -22.19 -5.25 22.81
CA ALA A 119 -23.26 -4.31 23.18
C ALA A 119 -22.75 -2.89 23.46
N ALA A 120 -21.43 -2.69 23.58
CA ALA A 120 -20.83 -1.39 23.88
C ALA A 120 -20.21 -0.75 22.61
N PRO A 121 -20.07 0.58 22.57
CA PRO A 121 -19.35 1.26 21.51
C PRO A 121 -17.87 0.89 21.53
N ILE A 122 -17.21 1.02 20.37
CA ILE A 122 -15.75 0.96 20.26
C ILE A 122 -15.22 2.39 20.30
N MET A 123 -14.30 2.65 21.22
CA MET A 123 -13.53 3.90 21.23
C MET A 123 -12.29 3.68 20.37
N LEU A 124 -12.38 4.03 19.10
CA LEU A 124 -11.27 3.87 18.16
C LEU A 124 -10.23 4.97 18.38
N GLU A 125 -8.99 4.56 18.56
CA GLU A 125 -7.83 5.43 18.51
C GLU A 125 -6.73 4.73 17.71
N ALA A 126 -6.30 5.34 16.60
CA ALA A 126 -5.28 4.77 15.76
C ALA A 126 -4.24 5.81 15.34
N GLN A 127 -2.96 5.40 15.36
CA GLN A 127 -1.88 6.12 14.72
C GLN A 127 -1.53 5.43 13.41
N ILE A 128 -1.59 6.19 12.32
CA ILE A 128 -1.35 5.70 10.96
C ILE A 128 -0.05 6.32 10.47
N GLU A 129 0.94 5.48 10.21
CA GLU A 129 2.19 5.86 9.55
C GLU A 129 2.09 5.48 8.08
N ILE A 130 2.23 6.45 7.18
CA ILE A 130 2.17 6.24 5.72
C ILE A 130 3.28 7.00 5.01
N GLY A 131 3.70 6.50 3.85
CA GLY A 131 4.47 7.28 2.90
C GLY A 131 3.55 8.04 1.96
N ILE A 132 3.75 9.32 1.80
CA ILE A 132 3.05 10.16 0.83
C ILE A 132 4.05 10.74 -0.16
N CYS A 133 3.74 10.69 -1.45
CA CYS A 133 4.70 11.00 -2.50
C CYS A 133 4.07 11.88 -3.58
N LEU A 134 4.77 12.94 -3.96
CA LEU A 134 4.60 13.64 -5.23
C LEU A 134 5.83 13.31 -6.10
N ASP A 135 6.86 14.14 -6.04
CA ASP A 135 8.19 13.89 -6.64
C ASP A 135 9.13 13.23 -5.65
N ILE A 136 9.01 13.59 -4.38
CA ILE A 136 9.72 12.99 -3.23
C ILE A 136 8.70 12.34 -2.30
N CYS A 137 9.17 11.32 -1.56
CA CYS A 137 8.35 10.60 -0.59
C CYS A 137 8.65 11.10 0.82
N LEU A 138 7.60 11.43 1.54
CA LEU A 138 7.65 11.90 2.91
C LEU A 138 6.95 10.89 3.81
N PRO A 139 7.56 10.47 4.93
CA PRO A 139 6.85 9.74 5.95
C PRO A 139 5.89 10.68 6.68
N ALA A 140 4.65 10.24 6.84
CA ALA A 140 3.61 10.98 7.53
C ALA A 140 3.02 10.17 8.67
N LYS A 141 2.62 10.84 9.76
CA LYS A 141 1.90 10.25 10.88
C LYS A 141 0.59 11.00 11.07
N VAL A 142 -0.51 10.28 10.97
CA VAL A 142 -1.86 10.79 11.18
C VAL A 142 -2.49 10.05 12.35
N ASN A 143 -3.11 10.79 13.28
CA ASN A 143 -3.86 10.21 14.37
C ASN A 143 -5.35 10.40 14.12
N VAL A 144 -6.10 9.32 14.25
CA VAL A 144 -7.56 9.34 14.12
C VAL A 144 -8.22 8.85 15.40
N ARG A 145 -9.38 9.43 15.72
CA ARG A 145 -10.23 9.04 16.85
C ARG A 145 -11.68 9.07 16.43
N ALA A 146 -12.45 8.05 16.87
CA ALA A 146 -13.87 8.00 16.64
C ALA A 146 -14.55 7.10 17.70
N GLU A 147 -15.80 7.40 18.02
CA GLU A 147 -16.68 6.48 18.72
C GLU A 147 -17.50 5.72 17.68
N LEU A 148 -17.36 4.39 17.66
CA LEU A 148 -18.09 3.52 16.72
C LEU A 148 -19.27 2.88 17.47
N PRO A 149 -20.51 3.26 17.14
CA PRO A 149 -21.67 2.79 17.89
C PRO A 149 -21.91 1.29 17.69
N PRO A 150 -22.52 0.59 18.67
CA PRO A 150 -22.83 -0.84 18.53
C PRO A 150 -23.92 -1.10 17.48
N ILE A 151 -24.69 -0.07 17.15
CA ILE A 151 -25.72 -0.10 16.11
C ILE A 151 -25.38 1.01 15.12
N GLY A 152 -24.95 0.64 13.92
CA GLY A 152 -24.61 1.56 12.83
C GLY A 152 -25.35 1.19 11.55
N GLN A 153 -25.20 2.00 10.54
CA GLN A 153 -25.73 1.74 9.20
C GLN A 153 -24.62 1.33 8.26
N SER A 154 -24.93 0.42 7.34
CA SER A 154 -23.99 0.02 6.31
C SER A 154 -23.55 1.22 5.49
N ASP A 155 -22.24 1.44 5.42
CA ASP A 155 -21.61 2.52 4.64
C ASP A 155 -21.30 2.02 3.24
N ALA A 156 -21.87 2.66 2.21
CA ALA A 156 -21.74 2.25 0.82
C ALA A 156 -20.28 2.29 0.32
N ALA A 157 -19.48 3.25 0.78
CA ALA A 157 -18.08 3.38 0.40
C ALA A 157 -17.22 2.28 1.04
N VAL A 158 -17.47 1.94 2.31
CA VAL A 158 -16.83 0.81 2.98
C VAL A 158 -17.19 -0.51 2.29
N VAL A 159 -18.47 -0.72 1.95
CA VAL A 159 -18.92 -1.92 1.22
C VAL A 159 -18.28 -2.01 -0.16
N ALA A 160 -18.18 -0.92 -0.89
CA ALA A 160 -17.51 -0.88 -2.20
C ALA A 160 -16.04 -1.27 -2.07
N ALA A 161 -15.33 -0.69 -1.11
CA ALA A 161 -13.93 -0.97 -0.86
C ALA A 161 -13.68 -2.42 -0.37
N LEU A 162 -14.60 -3.00 0.41
CA LEU A 162 -14.54 -4.42 0.79
C LEU A 162 -14.68 -5.37 -0.41
N ARG A 163 -15.37 -4.93 -1.48
CA ARG A 163 -15.52 -5.71 -2.72
C ARG A 163 -14.34 -5.52 -3.66
N ASP A 164 -13.69 -4.35 -3.60
CA ASP A 164 -12.51 -4.02 -4.39
C ASP A 164 -11.24 -4.55 -3.72
N ARG A 165 -11.12 -5.87 -3.63
CA ARG A 165 -9.94 -6.56 -3.11
C ARG A 165 -9.37 -7.51 -4.16
N PRO A 166 -8.08 -7.85 -4.10
CA PRO A 166 -7.53 -8.89 -4.94
C PRO A 166 -8.39 -10.15 -4.88
N SER A 167 -8.81 -10.65 -6.03
CA SER A 167 -9.61 -11.85 -6.12
C SER A 167 -8.77 -13.11 -5.87
N ALA A 168 -9.37 -14.19 -5.39
CA ALA A 168 -8.65 -15.45 -5.19
C ALA A 168 -8.18 -16.03 -6.52
N GLY A 169 -6.88 -16.35 -6.62
CA GLY A 169 -6.27 -16.98 -7.77
C GLY A 169 -6.70 -18.45 -7.90
N ARG A 170 -6.71 -18.94 -9.14
CA ARG A 170 -6.99 -20.34 -9.44
C ARG A 170 -5.73 -21.08 -9.85
N GLY A 171 -5.56 -22.28 -9.33
CA GLY A 171 -4.37 -23.10 -9.55
C GLY A 171 -3.30 -22.87 -8.48
N GLN A 172 -2.21 -23.59 -8.57
CA GLN A 172 -1.17 -23.63 -7.55
C GLN A 172 0.11 -23.01 -8.09
N VAL A 173 0.68 -22.07 -7.31
CA VAL A 173 2.00 -21.49 -7.58
C VAL A 173 3.06 -22.56 -7.36
N ARG A 174 4.01 -22.68 -8.30
CA ARG A 174 5.17 -23.56 -8.20
C ARG A 174 6.41 -22.71 -7.97
N CYS A 175 7.25 -23.06 -7.00
CA CYS A 175 8.39 -22.25 -6.63
C CYS A 175 9.64 -23.05 -6.33
N SER A 176 10.79 -22.40 -6.46
CA SER A 176 12.08 -22.85 -5.96
C SER A 176 12.74 -21.75 -5.14
N ILE A 177 13.39 -22.13 -4.05
CA ILE A 177 14.13 -21.23 -3.17
C ILE A 177 15.59 -21.68 -3.23
N ARG A 178 16.49 -20.75 -3.52
CA ARG A 178 17.93 -21.01 -3.62
C ARG A 178 18.70 -19.95 -2.86
N PRO A 179 19.84 -20.27 -2.25
CA PRO A 179 20.74 -19.26 -1.72
C PRO A 179 21.14 -18.25 -2.79
N SER A 180 21.32 -17.00 -2.40
CA SER A 180 21.92 -15.91 -3.20
C SER A 180 23.12 -15.33 -2.42
N ASN A 181 23.79 -14.35 -2.99
CA ASN A 181 24.95 -13.71 -2.32
C ASN A 181 24.53 -12.89 -1.08
N SER A 182 23.30 -12.39 -1.05
CA SER A 182 22.78 -11.49 -0.02
C SER A 182 21.62 -12.08 0.80
N GLY A 183 21.18 -13.30 0.48
CA GLY A 183 20.06 -13.93 1.17
C GLY A 183 19.51 -15.14 0.42
N VAL A 184 18.25 -15.10 0.00
CA VAL A 184 17.64 -16.17 -0.78
C VAL A 184 16.88 -15.64 -1.99
N MET A 185 17.01 -16.32 -3.11
CA MET A 185 16.25 -16.06 -4.34
C MET A 185 15.06 -17.00 -4.43
N LEU A 186 13.87 -16.45 -4.47
CA LEU A 186 12.64 -17.14 -4.77
C LEU A 186 12.35 -16.99 -6.27
N SER A 187 12.21 -18.11 -6.98
CA SER A 187 11.67 -18.13 -8.35
C SER A 187 10.33 -18.81 -8.33
N ALA A 188 9.29 -18.19 -8.88
CA ALA A 188 7.95 -18.75 -8.89
C ALA A 188 7.29 -18.70 -10.27
N ASP A 189 6.50 -19.75 -10.57
CA ASP A 189 5.58 -19.82 -11.70
C ASP A 189 4.16 -19.65 -11.18
N ILE A 190 3.56 -18.51 -11.49
CA ILE A 190 2.21 -18.17 -11.08
C ILE A 190 1.26 -18.47 -12.24
N PRO A 191 0.27 -19.38 -12.08
CA PRO A 191 -0.69 -19.64 -13.12
C PRO A 191 -1.64 -18.45 -13.26
N GLN A 192 -1.57 -17.77 -14.40
CA GLN A 192 -2.47 -16.66 -14.71
C GLN A 192 -3.30 -16.99 -15.94
N VAL A 193 -4.59 -17.24 -15.73
CA VAL A 193 -5.50 -17.65 -16.79
C VAL A 193 -5.85 -16.48 -17.71
N ARG A 194 -5.95 -15.27 -17.12
CA ARG A 194 -6.31 -14.03 -17.82
C ARG A 194 -5.24 -12.97 -17.58
N ALA A 195 -4.88 -12.26 -18.62
CA ALA A 195 -4.06 -11.05 -18.47
C ALA A 195 -4.90 -9.96 -17.75
N LEU A 196 -4.25 -9.21 -16.88
CA LEU A 196 -4.88 -8.14 -16.10
C LEU A 196 -4.61 -6.75 -16.75
N GLY A 197 -4.71 -6.67 -18.06
CA GLY A 197 -4.56 -5.41 -18.82
C GLY A 197 -3.13 -5.04 -19.16
N GLY A 198 -2.16 -5.97 -19.06
CA GLY A 198 -0.74 -5.74 -19.32
C GLY A 198 -0.01 -5.10 -18.15
N ASP A 199 1.30 -4.97 -18.25
CA ASP A 199 2.20 -4.38 -17.26
C ASP A 199 1.98 -4.93 -15.83
N GLU A 200 1.80 -6.26 -15.74
CA GLU A 200 1.55 -6.89 -14.45
C GLU A 200 2.77 -6.74 -13.52
N ALA A 201 2.52 -6.22 -12.34
CA ALA A 201 3.44 -6.25 -11.22
C ALA A 201 3.09 -7.41 -10.28
N VAL A 202 4.07 -7.97 -9.60
CA VAL A 202 3.85 -9.02 -8.60
C VAL A 202 4.45 -8.59 -7.27
N ALA A 203 3.60 -8.49 -6.25
CA ALA A 203 4.05 -8.39 -4.88
C ALA A 203 4.20 -9.79 -4.28
N VAL A 204 5.34 -10.04 -3.63
CA VAL A 204 5.57 -11.26 -2.87
C VAL A 204 5.73 -10.89 -1.40
N GLU A 205 4.94 -11.51 -0.54
CA GLU A 205 4.87 -11.18 0.88
C GLU A 205 5.06 -12.44 1.73
N ILE A 206 5.62 -12.28 2.92
CA ILE A 206 5.71 -13.30 3.95
C ILE A 206 4.63 -13.00 5.01
N LEU A 207 3.62 -13.87 5.14
CA LEU A 207 2.46 -13.62 6.00
C LEU A 207 2.77 -13.58 7.49
N HIS A 208 3.79 -14.31 7.94
CA HIS A 208 4.15 -14.46 9.34
C HIS A 208 5.62 -14.12 9.57
N ALA A 209 6.11 -13.05 8.91
CA ALA A 209 7.46 -12.59 9.14
C ALA A 209 7.58 -11.98 10.54
N HIS A 210 8.32 -12.66 11.43
CA HIS A 210 8.73 -12.12 12.72
C HIS A 210 10.01 -11.30 12.62
N ASP A 211 10.73 -11.44 11.51
CA ASP A 211 12.04 -10.85 11.27
C ASP A 211 11.97 -9.66 10.29
N ARG A 212 12.97 -8.80 10.39
CA ARG A 212 13.16 -7.71 9.41
C ARG A 212 13.72 -8.31 8.12
N ILE A 213 12.83 -8.80 7.27
CA ILE A 213 13.20 -9.28 5.94
C ILE A 213 12.86 -8.17 4.94
N TRP A 214 13.87 -7.74 4.19
CA TRP A 214 13.68 -6.86 3.06
C TRP A 214 13.39 -7.68 1.82
N VAL A 215 12.41 -7.26 1.04
CA VAL A 215 11.96 -7.93 -0.18
C VAL A 215 12.31 -7.02 -1.34
N ALA A 216 13.17 -7.51 -2.24
CA ALA A 216 13.54 -6.80 -3.46
C ALA A 216 12.37 -6.69 -4.43
N ASP A 217 12.49 -5.78 -5.39
CA ASP A 217 11.53 -5.71 -6.48
C ASP A 217 11.47 -7.03 -7.24
N THR A 218 10.24 -7.46 -7.52
CA THR A 218 10.01 -8.72 -8.23
C THR A 218 10.15 -8.51 -9.73
N SER A 219 11.08 -9.22 -10.36
CA SER A 219 11.11 -9.30 -11.81
C SER A 219 9.98 -10.21 -12.31
N VAL A 220 9.30 -9.78 -13.38
CA VAL A 220 8.13 -10.47 -13.92
C VAL A 220 8.33 -10.67 -15.42
N SER A 221 8.08 -11.89 -15.89
CA SER A 221 7.99 -12.19 -17.30
C SER A 221 6.78 -13.09 -17.60
N ARG A 222 6.06 -12.80 -18.67
CA ARG A 222 4.91 -13.59 -19.07
C ARG A 222 5.30 -14.61 -20.16
N GLU A 223 5.01 -15.87 -19.89
CA GLU A 223 5.14 -16.96 -20.86
C GLU A 223 3.76 -17.62 -21.05
N GLY A 224 3.05 -17.21 -22.09
CA GLY A 224 1.70 -17.67 -22.33
C GLY A 224 0.75 -17.36 -21.16
N ARG A 225 0.32 -18.39 -20.46
CA ARG A 225 -0.62 -18.29 -19.32
C ARG A 225 0.07 -18.31 -17.95
N VAL A 226 1.38 -18.28 -17.92
CA VAL A 226 2.17 -18.33 -16.68
C VAL A 226 2.95 -17.03 -16.53
N LEU A 227 2.95 -16.46 -15.34
CA LEU A 227 3.91 -15.42 -14.95
C LEU A 227 5.08 -16.07 -14.22
N ARG A 228 6.28 -15.88 -14.76
CA ARG A 228 7.52 -16.22 -14.06
C ARG A 228 8.02 -15.03 -13.30
N THR A 229 8.36 -15.25 -12.05
CA THR A 229 8.83 -14.20 -11.13
C THR A 229 10.12 -14.61 -10.45
N GLN A 230 10.94 -13.61 -10.14
CA GLN A 230 12.10 -13.75 -9.28
C GLN A 230 12.13 -12.60 -8.28
N THR A 231 12.29 -12.94 -7.01
CA THR A 231 12.31 -11.99 -5.89
C THR A 231 13.40 -12.41 -4.91
N GLU A 232 14.25 -11.49 -4.53
CA GLU A 232 15.28 -11.73 -3.52
C GLU A 232 14.80 -11.26 -2.15
N PHE A 233 15.10 -12.07 -1.12
CA PHE A 233 14.79 -11.79 0.28
C PHE A 233 16.10 -11.69 1.04
N MET A 234 16.28 -10.57 1.72
CA MET A 234 17.52 -10.24 2.44
C MET A 234 17.23 -9.78 3.86
N ARG A 235 18.21 -9.91 4.71
CA ARG A 235 18.18 -9.35 6.06
C ARG A 235 19.25 -8.26 6.19
N PRO A 236 18.95 -7.13 6.86
CA PRO A 236 19.93 -6.05 7.07
C PRO A 236 21.14 -6.47 7.92
N ASP A 237 21.00 -7.55 8.70
CA ASP A 237 22.03 -8.10 9.61
C ASP A 237 22.77 -9.30 9.01
N ASP A 238 22.62 -9.55 7.71
CA ASP A 238 23.18 -10.67 6.95
C ASP A 238 22.88 -12.06 7.56
N ALA A 239 21.93 -12.15 8.49
CA ALA A 239 21.51 -13.41 9.07
C ALA A 239 20.78 -14.28 8.03
N PRO A 240 20.83 -15.61 8.18
CA PRO A 240 20.15 -16.52 7.26
C PRO A 240 18.66 -16.23 7.12
N VAL A 241 18.16 -16.19 5.88
CA VAL A 241 16.74 -16.08 5.57
C VAL A 241 16.17 -17.49 5.38
N SER A 242 15.12 -17.81 6.12
CA SER A 242 14.32 -19.02 5.91
C SER A 242 12.92 -18.64 5.44
N LEU A 243 12.48 -19.21 4.33
CA LEU A 243 11.15 -18.97 3.78
C LEU A 243 10.30 -20.24 3.90
N ASP A 244 9.17 -20.12 4.61
CA ASP A 244 8.11 -21.13 4.55
C ASP A 244 7.25 -20.89 3.30
N ARG A 245 7.20 -21.90 2.43
CA ARG A 245 6.41 -21.83 1.20
C ARG A 245 4.91 -21.65 1.46
N SER A 246 4.38 -22.19 2.55
CA SER A 246 2.97 -22.05 2.92
C SER A 246 2.63 -20.66 3.42
N GLY A 247 3.61 -19.95 3.98
CA GLY A 247 3.50 -18.57 4.45
C GLY A 247 3.75 -17.51 3.39
N LEU A 248 3.91 -17.86 2.12
CA LEU A 248 4.07 -16.88 1.05
C LEU A 248 2.71 -16.44 0.48
N ARG A 249 2.62 -15.17 0.10
CA ARG A 249 1.51 -14.59 -0.63
C ARG A 249 2.03 -13.93 -1.89
N PHE A 250 1.40 -14.21 -3.02
CA PHE A 250 1.70 -13.64 -4.32
C PHE A 250 0.49 -12.85 -4.78
N THR A 251 0.63 -11.55 -4.96
CA THR A 251 -0.44 -10.71 -5.52
C THR A 251 -0.01 -10.21 -6.88
N VAL A 252 -0.69 -10.67 -7.92
CA VAL A 252 -0.52 -10.17 -9.29
C VAL A 252 -1.44 -8.97 -9.45
N VAL A 253 -0.88 -7.83 -9.78
CA VAL A 253 -1.60 -6.56 -9.96
C VAL A 253 -1.44 -6.09 -11.39
N GLY A 254 -2.53 -5.72 -12.04
CA GLY A 254 -2.55 -5.11 -13.36
C GLY A 254 -3.58 -3.99 -13.42
N ARG A 255 -3.77 -3.40 -14.59
CA ARG A 255 -4.71 -2.27 -14.79
C ARG A 255 -6.18 -2.67 -14.60
N GLU A 256 -6.52 -3.94 -14.79
CA GLU A 256 -7.89 -4.47 -14.68
C GLU A 256 -8.18 -5.18 -13.35
N GLY A 257 -7.35 -4.95 -12.32
CA GLY A 257 -7.53 -5.52 -11.00
C GLY A 257 -6.34 -6.33 -10.50
N ALA A 258 -6.57 -7.15 -9.46
CA ALA A 258 -5.54 -7.99 -8.87
C ALA A 258 -6.05 -9.39 -8.53
N VAL A 259 -5.10 -10.34 -8.51
CA VAL A 259 -5.37 -11.74 -8.16
C VAL A 259 -4.34 -12.20 -7.14
N GLU A 260 -4.78 -12.90 -6.10
CA GLU A 260 -3.96 -13.28 -4.96
C GLU A 260 -3.86 -14.80 -4.81
N TYR A 261 -2.66 -15.30 -4.56
CA TYR A 261 -2.37 -16.72 -4.37
C TYR A 261 -1.67 -16.91 -3.03
N PHE A 262 -1.98 -17.99 -2.33
CA PHE A 262 -1.40 -18.33 -1.04
C PHE A 262 -0.58 -19.61 -1.14
N GLY A 263 0.63 -19.56 -0.63
CA GLY A 263 1.57 -20.66 -0.66
C GLY A 263 2.10 -21.02 -2.04
N CYS A 264 3.15 -21.86 -2.08
CA CYS A 264 3.63 -22.48 -3.30
C CYS A 264 4.16 -23.89 -3.02
N THR A 265 4.16 -24.74 -4.05
CA THR A 265 4.77 -26.07 -4.01
C THR A 265 6.16 -26.07 -4.65
N GLY A 266 7.01 -27.00 -4.25
CA GLY A 266 8.31 -27.19 -4.88
C GLY A 266 8.19 -27.50 -6.39
N ARG A 267 9.14 -26.99 -7.18
CA ARG A 267 9.35 -27.41 -8.56
C ARG A 267 10.08 -28.74 -8.61
#